data_b951944899fa2a07aaa6111b5c870a69
#
_entry.id   b951944899fa2a07aaa6111b5c870a69
#
_cell.length_a   1.000
_cell.length_b   1.000
_cell.length_c   1.000
_cell.angle_alpha   90.00
_cell.angle_beta   90.00
_cell.angle_gamma   90.00
#
_symmetry.space_group_name_H-M   'P 1'
#
loop_
_entity.id
_entity.type
_entity.pdbx_description
1 polymer ?
#
loop_
_entity_poly.entity_id
_entity_poly.type
_entity_poly.pdbx_seq_one_letter_code
_entity_poly.pdbx_strand_id
1 'polypeptide(L)'
;MKESEQRTAAKIFAETWKGRGYEKGETHSFWLSLLRDVYGVAYPEGFIFFEEQVDLSHKSFIDASIPETHVMIEQKSLGKDLSKPIKQSDGTTLTPYQQAKRYAAELPYSKRPRWIVASNFSEFRVYDMENPQAEPEVILLENLEKEYYRLQFLVNVKSRDAKKEMEISLAAGEIVGKLYDALLKQYKDPSNEDSLKSLNKLCVRLVFCLYAEDAGIFGTRNMFHDYLKSFRDKNVRLALIELFKTLATPTEERDPYMDESLAAFPYVNGGLFEDGKIEIPNFTDEILQLLLQNASEDFDWSGISPTIFGAVFE
;
A
#
# COMPACT_ATOMS: atom_id res chain seq x y z
N MET A 1 2.63 -1.55 -14.23
CA MET A 1 1.34 -0.82 -14.25
C MET A 1 1.53 0.43 -13.40
N LYS A 2 1.04 1.58 -13.83
CA LYS A 2 1.05 2.81 -13.03
C LYS A 2 0.07 2.67 -11.87
N GLU A 3 0.30 3.40 -10.80
CA GLU A 3 -0.54 3.32 -9.61
C GLU A 3 -2.00 3.75 -9.86
N SER A 4 -2.20 4.82 -10.60
CA SER A 4 -3.53 5.28 -11.01
C SER A 4 -4.31 4.24 -11.85
N GLU A 5 -3.59 3.51 -12.71
CA GLU A 5 -4.15 2.39 -13.49
C GLU A 5 -4.53 1.23 -12.56
N GLN A 6 -3.66 0.92 -11.60
CA GLN A 6 -3.88 -0.16 -10.63
C GLN A 6 -5.08 0.14 -9.73
N ARG A 7 -5.19 1.37 -9.23
CA ARG A 7 -6.34 1.82 -8.43
C ARG A 7 -7.64 1.70 -9.21
N THR A 8 -7.65 2.14 -10.49
CA THR A 8 -8.82 2.02 -11.37
C THR A 8 -9.19 0.56 -11.62
N ALA A 9 -8.21 -0.28 -11.87
CA ALA A 9 -8.42 -1.71 -12.07
C ALA A 9 -8.96 -2.40 -10.81
N ALA A 10 -8.46 -2.03 -9.63
CA ALA A 10 -8.95 -2.53 -8.34
C ALA A 10 -10.43 -2.17 -8.10
N LYS A 11 -10.85 -0.96 -8.49
CA LYS A 11 -12.24 -0.54 -8.45
C LYS A 11 -13.12 -1.40 -9.36
N ILE A 12 -12.73 -1.56 -10.62
CA ILE A 12 -13.45 -2.36 -11.61
C ILE A 12 -13.55 -3.82 -11.14
N PHE A 13 -12.46 -4.37 -10.58
CA PHE A 13 -12.43 -5.70 -10.03
C PHE A 13 -13.43 -5.85 -8.88
N ALA A 14 -13.44 -4.93 -7.92
CA ALA A 14 -14.36 -4.95 -6.79
C ALA A 14 -15.84 -4.88 -7.24
N GLU A 15 -16.16 -4.03 -8.22
CA GLU A 15 -17.50 -3.93 -8.81
C GLU A 15 -17.90 -5.22 -9.53
N THR A 16 -16.98 -5.83 -10.28
CA THR A 16 -17.21 -7.08 -11.05
C THR A 16 -17.50 -8.27 -10.13
N TRP A 17 -16.84 -8.34 -8.99
CA TRP A 17 -16.96 -9.47 -8.06
C TRP A 17 -17.96 -9.24 -6.94
N LYS A 18 -18.55 -8.06 -6.84
CA LYS A 18 -19.57 -7.73 -5.84
C LYS A 18 -20.77 -8.69 -5.93
N GLY A 19 -21.04 -9.38 -4.82
CA GLY A 19 -22.16 -10.32 -4.71
C GLY A 19 -21.96 -11.66 -5.43
N ARG A 20 -20.77 -11.93 -5.98
CA ARG A 20 -20.35 -13.20 -6.56
C ARG A 20 -19.48 -13.97 -5.57
N GLY A 21 -19.39 -15.28 -5.70
CA GLY A 21 -18.52 -16.06 -4.84
C GLY A 21 -18.94 -17.52 -4.65
N TYR A 22 -19.07 -18.25 -5.75
CA TYR A 22 -19.21 -19.69 -5.74
C TYR A 22 -17.83 -20.36 -5.78
N GLU A 23 -17.38 -20.86 -4.62
CA GLU A 23 -16.03 -21.41 -4.38
C GLU A 23 -15.57 -22.36 -5.49
N LYS A 24 -16.34 -23.41 -5.79
CA LYS A 24 -15.93 -24.42 -6.77
C LYS A 24 -15.88 -23.95 -8.23
N GLY A 25 -16.63 -22.92 -8.57
CA GLY A 25 -16.75 -22.48 -9.96
C GLY A 25 -16.06 -21.15 -10.26
N GLU A 26 -15.79 -20.34 -9.23
CA GLU A 26 -15.31 -18.97 -9.44
C GLU A 26 -13.92 -18.68 -8.83
N THR A 27 -13.38 -19.57 -8.00
CA THR A 27 -12.06 -19.36 -7.34
C THR A 27 -10.95 -19.08 -8.36
N HIS A 28 -10.81 -19.88 -9.40
CA HIS A 28 -9.78 -19.70 -10.40
C HIS A 28 -9.93 -18.36 -11.12
N SER A 29 -11.13 -18.04 -11.59
CA SER A 29 -11.40 -16.78 -12.30
C SER A 29 -11.18 -15.57 -11.42
N PHE A 30 -11.52 -15.64 -10.14
CA PHE A 30 -11.30 -14.58 -9.16
C PHE A 30 -9.82 -14.25 -9.00
N TRP A 31 -9.00 -15.24 -8.66
CA TRP A 31 -7.59 -15.04 -8.42
C TRP A 31 -6.80 -14.72 -9.68
N LEU A 32 -7.13 -15.36 -10.82
CA LEU A 32 -6.48 -15.05 -12.10
C LEU A 32 -6.79 -13.62 -12.54
N SER A 33 -8.05 -13.16 -12.41
CA SER A 33 -8.39 -11.78 -12.75
C SER A 33 -7.77 -10.77 -11.78
N LEU A 34 -7.71 -11.07 -10.47
CA LEU A 34 -7.03 -10.22 -9.50
C LEU A 34 -5.55 -10.01 -9.88
N LEU A 35 -4.84 -11.10 -10.15
CA LEU A 35 -3.42 -11.06 -10.49
C LEU A 35 -3.16 -10.36 -11.83
N ARG A 36 -3.99 -10.64 -12.85
CA ARG A 36 -3.83 -10.05 -14.19
C ARG A 36 -4.23 -8.59 -14.22
N ASP A 37 -5.45 -8.30 -13.80
CA ASP A 37 -6.07 -7.01 -14.06
C ASP A 37 -5.65 -5.95 -13.03
N VAL A 38 -5.48 -6.34 -11.75
CA VAL A 38 -5.09 -5.42 -10.68
C VAL A 38 -3.57 -5.36 -10.49
N TYR A 39 -2.88 -6.51 -10.57
CA TYR A 39 -1.44 -6.56 -10.30
C TYR A 39 -0.56 -6.68 -11.55
N GLY A 40 -1.15 -6.76 -12.74
CA GLY A 40 -0.41 -6.71 -14.00
C GLY A 40 0.43 -7.95 -14.30
N VAL A 41 0.10 -9.11 -13.70
CA VAL A 41 0.76 -10.37 -14.01
C VAL A 41 0.35 -10.83 -15.40
N ALA A 42 1.28 -10.83 -16.35
CA ALA A 42 0.96 -11.12 -17.75
C ALA A 42 0.40 -12.53 -17.99
N TYR A 43 0.93 -13.50 -17.25
CA TYR A 43 0.56 -14.93 -17.36
C TYR A 43 0.28 -15.50 -15.96
N PRO A 44 -0.86 -15.15 -15.32
CA PRO A 44 -1.15 -15.59 -13.96
C PRO A 44 -1.36 -17.10 -13.85
N GLU A 45 -1.73 -17.80 -14.96
CA GLU A 45 -1.88 -19.24 -15.02
C GLU A 45 -0.56 -20.01 -14.75
N GLY A 46 0.59 -19.38 -14.99
CA GLY A 46 1.91 -19.93 -14.65
C GLY A 46 2.47 -19.42 -13.32
N PHE A 47 1.75 -18.50 -12.66
CA PHE A 47 2.20 -17.82 -11.45
C PHE A 47 1.48 -18.34 -10.20
N ILE A 48 0.17 -18.63 -10.29
CA ILE A 48 -0.65 -19.23 -9.23
C ILE A 48 -1.02 -20.66 -9.58
N PHE A 49 -0.92 -21.54 -8.59
CA PHE A 49 -1.24 -22.96 -8.73
C PHE A 49 -2.46 -23.30 -7.87
N PHE A 50 -3.38 -24.07 -8.43
CA PHE A 50 -4.63 -24.45 -7.77
C PHE A 50 -4.66 -25.93 -7.45
N GLU A 51 -5.39 -26.31 -6.39
CA GLU A 51 -5.66 -27.69 -6.00
C GLU A 51 -4.39 -28.54 -5.83
N GLU A 52 -3.33 -27.96 -5.25
CA GLU A 52 -2.11 -28.72 -4.95
C GLU A 52 -2.36 -29.76 -3.88
N GLN A 53 -2.05 -31.02 -4.20
CA GLN A 53 -2.24 -32.14 -3.29
C GLN A 53 -1.26 -32.07 -2.12
N VAL A 54 -1.78 -32.24 -0.90
CA VAL A 54 -0.99 -32.43 0.34
C VAL A 54 -1.35 -33.78 0.94
N ASP A 55 -0.34 -34.56 1.27
CA ASP A 55 -0.50 -35.88 1.90
C ASP A 55 -0.60 -35.72 3.43
N LEU A 56 -1.83 -35.62 3.90
CA LEU A 56 -2.19 -35.83 5.31
C LEU A 56 -2.49 -37.31 5.58
N SER A 57 -3.20 -37.61 6.66
CA SER A 57 -3.80 -38.94 6.88
C SER A 57 -4.78 -39.34 5.78
N HIS A 58 -5.22 -38.41 4.97
CA HIS A 58 -6.04 -38.55 3.77
C HIS A 58 -5.61 -37.49 2.73
N LYS A 59 -5.98 -37.68 1.47
CA LYS A 59 -5.69 -36.73 0.40
C LYS A 59 -6.43 -35.43 0.66
N SER A 60 -5.68 -34.36 0.78
CA SER A 60 -6.17 -33.00 0.96
C SER A 60 -5.58 -32.08 -0.12
N PHE A 61 -6.22 -30.96 -0.38
CA PHE A 61 -5.80 -30.04 -1.43
C PHE A 61 -5.72 -28.64 -0.84
N ILE A 62 -4.66 -27.90 -1.20
CA ILE A 62 -4.53 -26.47 -0.97
C ILE A 62 -5.32 -25.79 -2.09
N ASP A 63 -6.25 -24.89 -1.75
CA ASP A 63 -7.11 -24.24 -2.74
C ASP A 63 -6.30 -23.48 -3.79
N ALA A 64 -5.29 -22.69 -3.35
CA ALA A 64 -4.31 -22.11 -4.25
C ALA A 64 -2.98 -21.77 -3.53
N SER A 65 -1.90 -21.69 -4.31
CA SER A 65 -0.57 -21.27 -3.85
C SER A 65 0.12 -20.35 -4.86
N ILE A 66 0.96 -19.45 -4.38
CA ILE A 66 1.87 -18.63 -5.19
C ILE A 66 3.28 -18.88 -4.66
N PRO A 67 4.01 -19.86 -5.23
CA PRO A 67 5.32 -20.27 -4.71
C PRO A 67 6.37 -19.16 -4.73
N GLU A 68 6.36 -18.29 -5.74
CA GLU A 68 7.35 -17.23 -5.89
C GLU A 68 7.31 -16.23 -4.73
N THR A 69 6.13 -15.97 -4.17
CA THR A 69 5.93 -15.03 -3.07
C THR A 69 5.62 -15.72 -1.74
N HIS A 70 5.72 -17.04 -1.71
CA HIS A 70 5.43 -17.87 -0.54
C HIS A 70 4.04 -17.61 0.06
N VAL A 71 3.01 -17.53 -0.79
CA VAL A 71 1.62 -17.33 -0.39
C VAL A 71 0.84 -18.63 -0.50
N MET A 72 0.06 -18.96 0.53
CA MET A 72 -0.96 -20.01 0.52
C MET A 72 -2.34 -19.37 0.66
N ILE A 73 -3.29 -19.81 -0.13
CA ILE A 73 -4.65 -19.28 -0.17
C ILE A 73 -5.62 -20.37 0.25
N GLU A 74 -6.53 -20.01 1.14
CA GLU A 74 -7.67 -20.82 1.53
C GLU A 74 -8.95 -20.08 1.15
N GLN A 75 -9.68 -20.59 0.17
CA GLN A 75 -10.88 -19.96 -0.38
C GLN A 75 -12.14 -20.56 0.21
N LYS A 76 -13.11 -19.71 0.52
CA LYS A 76 -14.45 -20.10 0.94
C LYS A 76 -15.50 -19.39 0.11
N SER A 77 -16.70 -19.96 0.07
CA SER A 77 -17.84 -19.36 -0.62
C SER A 77 -18.28 -18.05 0.03
N LEU A 78 -18.85 -17.15 -0.76
CA LEU A 78 -19.44 -15.91 -0.29
C LEU A 78 -20.40 -16.16 0.89
N GLY A 79 -20.35 -15.28 1.90
CA GLY A 79 -21.18 -15.37 3.10
C GLY A 79 -20.67 -16.32 4.17
N LYS A 80 -19.54 -17.01 3.96
CA LYS A 80 -18.87 -17.76 5.03
C LYS A 80 -18.08 -16.79 5.91
N ASP A 81 -18.27 -16.90 7.21
CA ASP A 81 -17.52 -16.13 8.21
C ASP A 81 -16.15 -16.76 8.40
N LEU A 82 -15.10 -16.06 7.95
CA LEU A 82 -13.72 -16.56 7.98
C LEU A 82 -13.12 -16.61 9.39
N SER A 83 -13.75 -15.96 10.38
CA SER A 83 -13.34 -16.01 11.78
C SER A 83 -13.89 -17.23 12.52
N LYS A 84 -14.91 -17.87 11.96
CA LYS A 84 -15.59 -18.99 12.63
C LYS A 84 -15.11 -20.35 12.13
N PRO A 85 -15.06 -21.34 13.02
CA PRO A 85 -14.78 -22.71 12.63
C PRO A 85 -15.84 -23.28 11.69
N ILE A 86 -15.40 -23.94 10.62
CA ILE A 86 -16.23 -24.59 9.60
C ILE A 86 -15.96 -26.09 9.67
N LYS A 87 -17.00 -26.91 9.60
CA LYS A 87 -16.87 -28.37 9.57
C LYS A 87 -16.21 -28.80 8.25
N GLN A 88 -15.10 -29.51 8.37
CA GLN A 88 -14.33 -30.05 7.25
C GLN A 88 -14.89 -31.41 6.80
N SER A 89 -14.42 -31.90 5.64
CA SER A 89 -14.81 -33.22 5.10
C SER A 89 -14.36 -34.39 5.98
N ASP A 90 -13.25 -34.21 6.73
CA ASP A 90 -12.72 -35.19 7.69
C ASP A 90 -13.45 -35.18 9.05
N GLY A 91 -14.49 -34.35 9.19
CA GLY A 91 -15.27 -34.18 10.42
C GLY A 91 -14.65 -33.22 11.44
N THR A 92 -13.44 -32.73 11.23
CA THR A 92 -12.82 -31.69 12.08
C THR A 92 -13.52 -30.36 11.90
N THR A 93 -13.40 -29.48 12.89
CA THR A 93 -13.99 -28.14 12.86
C THR A 93 -12.87 -27.12 13.03
N LEU A 94 -12.52 -26.42 11.96
CA LEU A 94 -11.39 -25.49 11.88
C LEU A 94 -11.80 -24.18 11.21
N THR A 95 -11.18 -23.05 11.61
CA THR A 95 -11.27 -21.84 10.80
C THR A 95 -10.49 -22.04 9.50
N PRO A 96 -10.78 -21.26 8.43
CA PRO A 96 -10.01 -21.34 7.18
C PRO A 96 -8.50 -21.16 7.42
N TYR A 97 -8.10 -20.25 8.29
CA TYR A 97 -6.70 -20.08 8.68
C TYR A 97 -6.11 -21.35 9.35
N GLN A 98 -6.84 -21.94 10.29
CA GLN A 98 -6.37 -23.16 10.97
C GLN A 98 -6.25 -24.33 9.98
N GLN A 99 -7.15 -24.43 9.00
CA GLN A 99 -7.09 -25.41 7.92
C GLN A 99 -5.82 -25.20 7.09
N ALA A 100 -5.58 -23.99 6.57
CA ALA A 100 -4.38 -23.66 5.79
C ALA A 100 -3.09 -23.85 6.60
N LYS A 101 -3.08 -23.47 7.88
CA LYS A 101 -1.93 -23.66 8.78
C LYS A 101 -1.60 -25.15 8.99
N ARG A 102 -2.62 -26.02 9.08
CA ARG A 102 -2.45 -27.46 9.15
C ARG A 102 -1.78 -28.00 7.88
N TYR A 103 -2.20 -27.54 6.69
CA TYR A 103 -1.57 -27.92 5.42
C TYR A 103 -0.13 -27.41 5.34
N ALA A 104 0.12 -26.17 5.73
CA ALA A 104 1.45 -25.58 5.75
C ALA A 104 2.45 -26.35 6.62
N ALA A 105 2.00 -26.96 7.72
CA ALA A 105 2.85 -27.74 8.62
C ALA A 105 3.41 -29.02 7.97
N GLU A 106 2.67 -29.62 7.04
CA GLU A 106 3.06 -30.85 6.32
C GLU A 106 3.98 -30.55 5.12
N LEU A 107 4.09 -29.29 4.70
CA LEU A 107 4.98 -28.93 3.59
C LEU A 107 6.45 -28.95 4.04
N PRO A 108 7.37 -29.36 3.13
CA PRO A 108 8.80 -29.14 3.34
C PRO A 108 9.09 -27.69 3.73
N TYR A 109 10.06 -27.47 4.60
CA TYR A 109 10.37 -26.14 5.13
C TYR A 109 10.56 -25.07 4.04
N SER A 110 11.21 -25.43 2.93
CA SER A 110 11.44 -24.54 1.77
C SER A 110 10.17 -24.16 1.00
N LYS A 111 9.06 -24.88 1.20
CA LYS A 111 7.76 -24.62 0.55
C LYS A 111 6.72 -24.03 1.51
N ARG A 112 7.09 -23.83 2.78
CA ARG A 112 6.16 -23.27 3.74
C ARG A 112 5.81 -21.83 3.37
N PRO A 113 4.52 -21.45 3.47
CA PRO A 113 4.12 -20.09 3.14
C PRO A 113 4.65 -19.09 4.16
N ARG A 114 5.06 -17.93 3.67
CA ARG A 114 5.26 -16.72 4.46
C ARG A 114 3.93 -16.08 4.82
N TRP A 115 2.98 -16.13 3.88
CA TRP A 115 1.67 -15.54 4.01
C TRP A 115 0.57 -16.58 3.83
N ILE A 116 -0.42 -16.55 4.71
CA ILE A 116 -1.68 -17.30 4.51
C ILE A 116 -2.78 -16.27 4.28
N VAL A 117 -3.52 -16.42 3.18
CA VAL A 117 -4.66 -15.58 2.85
C VAL A 117 -5.93 -16.42 2.88
N ALA A 118 -6.83 -16.14 3.82
CA ALA A 118 -8.18 -16.68 3.78
C ALA A 118 -9.10 -15.69 3.06
N SER A 119 -9.90 -16.17 2.10
CA SER A 119 -10.82 -15.33 1.33
C SER A 119 -12.19 -15.97 1.21
N ASN A 120 -13.24 -15.13 1.11
CA ASN A 120 -14.61 -15.53 0.82
C ASN A 120 -15.23 -14.68 -0.31
N PHE A 121 -14.39 -14.14 -1.21
CA PHE A 121 -14.73 -13.20 -2.28
C PHE A 121 -15.14 -11.79 -1.83
N SER A 122 -15.58 -11.60 -0.59
CA SER A 122 -15.94 -10.28 -0.05
C SER A 122 -14.90 -9.68 0.89
N GLU A 123 -14.02 -10.52 1.43
CA GLU A 123 -12.90 -10.11 2.28
C GLU A 123 -11.69 -11.00 2.08
N PHE A 124 -10.52 -10.43 2.37
CA PHE A 124 -9.24 -11.11 2.47
C PHE A 124 -8.74 -10.96 3.90
N ARG A 125 -8.39 -12.07 4.56
CA ARG A 125 -7.71 -12.08 5.86
C ARG A 125 -6.29 -12.56 5.66
N VAL A 126 -5.34 -11.67 5.88
CA VAL A 126 -3.92 -11.91 5.66
C VAL A 126 -3.23 -12.21 6.98
N TYR A 127 -2.58 -13.35 7.06
CA TYR A 127 -1.84 -13.81 8.24
C TYR A 127 -0.35 -13.87 7.92
N ASP A 128 0.46 -13.18 8.73
CA ASP A 128 1.91 -13.24 8.66
C ASP A 128 2.45 -14.43 9.46
N MET A 129 3.06 -15.40 8.80
CA MET A 129 3.58 -16.60 9.45
C MET A 129 4.91 -16.37 10.18
N GLU A 130 5.56 -15.22 10.01
CA GLU A 130 6.67 -14.79 10.88
C GLU A 130 6.16 -14.16 12.18
N ASN A 131 4.91 -13.69 12.20
CA ASN A 131 4.25 -13.17 13.39
C ASN A 131 2.87 -13.83 13.62
N PRO A 132 2.81 -15.15 13.84
CA PRO A 132 1.57 -15.93 13.84
C PRO A 132 0.64 -15.66 15.04
N GLN A 133 1.04 -14.81 15.96
CA GLN A 133 0.25 -14.35 17.11
C GLN A 133 -0.44 -13.01 16.86
N ALA A 134 -0.07 -12.30 15.78
CA ALA A 134 -0.73 -11.05 15.42
C ALA A 134 -2.15 -11.31 14.90
N GLU A 135 -3.03 -10.34 15.12
CA GLU A 135 -4.34 -10.34 14.47
C GLU A 135 -4.17 -10.24 12.94
N PRO A 136 -5.02 -10.91 12.16
CA PRO A 136 -4.95 -10.82 10.70
C PRO A 136 -5.28 -9.43 10.20
N GLU A 137 -4.60 -9.01 9.16
CA GLU A 137 -5.07 -7.86 8.39
C GLU A 137 -6.34 -8.22 7.61
N VAL A 138 -7.39 -7.43 7.77
CA VAL A 138 -8.65 -7.60 7.06
C VAL A 138 -8.76 -6.54 5.96
N ILE A 139 -8.98 -6.98 4.73
CA ILE A 139 -9.16 -6.13 3.56
C ILE A 139 -10.50 -6.49 2.93
N LEU A 140 -11.42 -5.54 2.87
CA LEU A 140 -12.73 -5.75 2.26
C LEU A 140 -12.67 -5.54 0.75
N LEU A 141 -13.36 -6.38 -0.02
CA LEU A 141 -13.44 -6.22 -1.48
C LEU A 141 -13.95 -4.83 -1.87
N GLU A 142 -14.93 -4.28 -1.15
CA GLU A 142 -15.49 -2.96 -1.42
C GLU A 142 -14.51 -1.80 -1.21
N ASN A 143 -13.48 -2.02 -0.39
CA ASN A 143 -12.42 -1.05 -0.12
C ASN A 143 -11.19 -1.23 -1.02
N LEU A 144 -11.19 -2.24 -1.90
CA LEU A 144 -10.00 -2.61 -2.65
C LEU A 144 -9.46 -1.47 -3.53
N GLU A 145 -10.30 -0.57 -4.02
CA GLU A 145 -9.88 0.65 -4.73
C GLU A 145 -8.85 1.47 -3.92
N LYS A 146 -8.98 1.50 -2.59
CA LYS A 146 -8.11 2.27 -1.70
C LYS A 146 -7.04 1.43 -1.00
N GLU A 147 -7.28 0.13 -0.87
CA GLU A 147 -6.46 -0.79 -0.07
C GLU A 147 -5.73 -1.86 -0.89
N TYR A 148 -5.78 -1.80 -2.25
CA TYR A 148 -5.15 -2.79 -3.14
C TYR A 148 -3.66 -3.01 -2.83
N TYR A 149 -2.94 -1.97 -2.41
CA TYR A 149 -1.51 -2.04 -2.09
C TYR A 149 -1.19 -3.02 -0.95
N ARG A 150 -2.13 -3.26 -0.04
CA ARG A 150 -1.98 -4.20 1.08
C ARG A 150 -1.90 -5.66 0.63
N LEU A 151 -2.34 -5.97 -0.59
CA LEU A 151 -2.19 -7.27 -1.23
C LEU A 151 -1.00 -7.32 -2.23
N GLN A 152 -0.16 -6.29 -2.28
CA GLN A 152 0.98 -6.23 -3.21
C GLN A 152 1.99 -7.37 -3.00
N PHE A 153 2.06 -7.93 -1.79
CA PHE A 153 2.89 -9.09 -1.47
C PHE A 153 2.53 -10.34 -2.30
N LEU A 154 1.33 -10.41 -2.87
CA LEU A 154 0.93 -11.50 -3.77
C LEU A 154 1.86 -11.60 -5.00
N VAL A 155 2.43 -10.48 -5.45
CA VAL A 155 3.23 -10.40 -6.68
C VAL A 155 4.66 -9.89 -6.46
N ASN A 156 4.97 -9.27 -5.32
CA ASN A 156 6.30 -8.76 -5.03
C ASN A 156 7.16 -9.84 -4.39
N VAL A 157 8.00 -10.46 -5.19
CA VAL A 157 9.17 -11.17 -4.68
C VAL A 157 10.12 -10.11 -4.15
N LYS A 158 10.29 -10.02 -2.83
CA LYS A 158 11.37 -9.21 -2.23
C LYS A 158 12.73 -9.87 -2.52
N SER A 159 13.15 -9.86 -3.78
CA SER A 159 14.56 -9.92 -4.08
C SER A 159 15.10 -8.50 -3.81
N ARG A 160 15.86 -8.33 -2.74
CA ARG A 160 16.74 -7.16 -2.54
C ARG A 160 17.82 -7.22 -3.63
N ASP A 161 17.45 -6.87 -4.83
CA ASP A 161 18.43 -6.64 -5.88
C ASP A 161 18.98 -5.24 -5.65
N ALA A 162 20.20 -5.14 -5.12
CA ALA A 162 20.90 -3.87 -4.87
C ALA A 162 20.90 -2.97 -6.11
N LYS A 163 20.87 -3.56 -7.30
CA LYS A 163 20.75 -2.83 -8.57
C LYS A 163 19.38 -2.16 -8.70
N LYS A 164 18.30 -2.84 -8.33
CA LYS A 164 16.94 -2.29 -8.37
C LYS A 164 16.75 -1.19 -7.33
N GLU A 165 17.30 -1.36 -6.13
CA GLU A 165 17.31 -0.30 -5.10
C GLU A 165 18.06 0.95 -5.59
N MET A 166 19.19 0.77 -6.29
CA MET A 166 19.94 1.87 -6.87
C MET A 166 19.17 2.59 -7.98
N GLU A 167 18.52 1.86 -8.88
CA GLU A 167 17.67 2.41 -9.95
C GLU A 167 16.51 3.22 -9.38
N ILE A 168 15.82 2.71 -8.35
CA ILE A 168 14.73 3.41 -7.65
C ILE A 168 15.27 4.69 -6.99
N SER A 169 16.42 4.63 -6.33
CA SER A 169 17.04 5.78 -5.65
C SER A 169 17.43 6.88 -6.63
N LEU A 170 17.96 6.52 -7.81
CA LEU A 170 18.28 7.47 -8.87
C LEU A 170 17.02 8.15 -9.42
N ALA A 171 15.95 7.38 -9.67
CA ALA A 171 14.68 7.91 -10.15
C ALA A 171 14.04 8.86 -9.12
N ALA A 172 14.07 8.52 -7.83
CA ALA A 172 13.65 9.40 -6.74
C ALA A 172 14.43 10.71 -6.72
N GLY A 173 15.77 10.63 -6.84
CA GLY A 173 16.65 11.80 -6.90
C GLY A 173 16.32 12.73 -8.07
N GLU A 174 16.00 12.19 -9.25
CA GLU A 174 15.58 12.99 -10.41
C GLU A 174 14.24 13.71 -10.16
N ILE A 175 13.27 13.04 -9.54
CA ILE A 175 11.96 13.64 -9.20
C ILE A 175 12.16 14.77 -8.20
N VAL A 176 12.92 14.54 -7.13
CA VAL A 176 13.21 15.55 -6.12
C VAL A 176 13.95 16.75 -6.73
N GLY A 177 14.94 16.51 -7.61
CA GLY A 177 15.65 17.58 -8.31
C GLY A 177 14.74 18.44 -9.17
N LYS A 178 13.84 17.84 -9.95
CA LYS A 178 12.86 18.58 -10.75
C LYS A 178 11.90 19.40 -9.90
N LEU A 179 11.42 18.82 -8.79
CA LEU A 179 10.54 19.51 -7.85
C LEU A 179 11.26 20.69 -7.18
N TYR A 180 12.51 20.47 -6.75
CA TYR A 180 13.36 21.50 -6.17
C TYR A 180 13.54 22.68 -7.13
N ASP A 181 13.93 22.43 -8.39
CA ASP A 181 14.16 23.46 -9.41
C ASP A 181 12.88 24.22 -9.73
N ALA A 182 11.73 23.56 -9.79
CA ALA A 182 10.46 24.20 -10.04
C ALA A 182 10.01 25.09 -8.87
N LEU A 183 10.21 24.61 -7.63
CA LEU A 183 9.93 25.39 -6.42
C LEU A 183 10.87 26.60 -6.28
N LEU A 184 12.16 26.44 -6.54
CA LEU A 184 13.17 27.51 -6.44
C LEU A 184 12.77 28.74 -7.27
N LYS A 185 12.23 28.53 -8.47
CA LYS A 185 11.75 29.60 -9.35
C LYS A 185 10.61 30.45 -8.75
N GLN A 186 9.93 29.95 -7.72
CA GLN A 186 8.80 30.64 -7.09
C GLN A 186 9.20 31.47 -5.86
N TYR A 187 10.43 31.30 -5.36
CA TYR A 187 10.95 32.12 -4.27
C TYR A 187 11.26 33.55 -4.74
N LYS A 188 10.90 34.55 -3.94
CA LYS A 188 11.13 35.96 -4.28
C LYS A 188 12.61 36.33 -4.32
N ASP A 189 13.40 35.75 -3.43
CA ASP A 189 14.85 35.90 -3.37
C ASP A 189 15.53 34.51 -3.25
N PRO A 190 15.77 33.84 -4.39
CA PRO A 190 16.39 32.52 -4.40
C PRO A 190 17.86 32.52 -4.02
N SER A 191 18.49 33.69 -3.85
CA SER A 191 19.88 33.83 -3.38
C SER A 191 19.99 33.99 -1.86
N ASN A 192 18.89 34.25 -1.18
CA ASN A 192 18.85 34.43 0.27
C ASN A 192 19.02 33.07 0.97
N GLU A 193 19.94 32.99 1.93
CA GLU A 193 20.24 31.76 2.67
C GLU A 193 19.02 31.20 3.43
N ASP A 194 18.18 32.06 4.01
CA ASP A 194 16.97 31.62 4.73
C ASP A 194 15.89 31.09 3.78
N SER A 195 15.78 31.68 2.57
CA SER A 195 14.90 31.16 1.51
C SER A 195 15.37 29.79 1.04
N LEU A 196 16.68 29.59 0.85
CA LEU A 196 17.23 28.27 0.49
C LEU A 196 17.05 27.23 1.59
N LYS A 197 17.22 27.62 2.87
CA LYS A 197 16.93 26.73 4.01
C LYS A 197 15.45 26.35 4.05
N SER A 198 14.56 27.30 3.77
CA SER A 198 13.12 27.04 3.69
C SER A 198 12.76 26.11 2.54
N LEU A 199 13.36 26.29 1.37
CA LEU A 199 13.19 25.42 0.21
C LEU A 199 13.63 23.98 0.51
N ASN A 200 14.83 23.79 1.10
CA ASN A 200 15.32 22.48 1.49
C ASN A 200 14.36 21.79 2.46
N LYS A 201 13.92 22.48 3.52
CA LYS A 201 12.94 21.95 4.48
C LYS A 201 11.60 21.61 3.81
N LEU A 202 11.13 22.46 2.88
CA LEU A 202 9.89 22.20 2.14
C LEU A 202 10.02 20.93 1.29
N CYS A 203 11.11 20.78 0.54
CA CYS A 203 11.35 19.57 -0.25
C CYS A 203 11.38 18.31 0.62
N VAL A 204 12.10 18.34 1.76
CA VAL A 204 12.15 17.23 2.71
C VAL A 204 10.75 16.86 3.21
N ARG A 205 9.93 17.83 3.58
CA ARG A 205 8.55 17.62 4.05
C ARG A 205 7.65 17.02 2.98
N LEU A 206 7.74 17.51 1.74
CA LEU A 206 6.96 16.98 0.61
C LEU A 206 7.35 15.53 0.30
N VAL A 207 8.63 15.25 0.22
CA VAL A 207 9.12 13.88 -0.04
C VAL A 207 8.80 12.94 1.11
N PHE A 208 8.85 13.42 2.36
CA PHE A 208 8.38 12.63 3.50
C PHE A 208 6.88 12.29 3.36
N CYS A 209 6.04 13.25 2.97
CA CYS A 209 4.60 12.99 2.79
C CYS A 209 4.33 11.97 1.68
N LEU A 210 5.05 12.04 0.56
CA LEU A 210 4.98 11.06 -0.52
C LEU A 210 5.39 9.65 -0.06
N TYR A 211 6.52 9.57 0.66
CA TYR A 211 6.98 8.32 1.24
C TYR A 211 6.00 7.78 2.29
N ALA A 212 5.49 8.64 3.17
CA ALA A 212 4.61 8.25 4.26
C ALA A 212 3.25 7.70 3.77
N GLU A 213 2.72 8.25 2.67
CA GLU A 213 1.50 7.70 2.07
C GLU A 213 1.74 6.33 1.45
N ASP A 214 2.84 6.13 0.71
CA ASP A 214 3.17 4.86 0.04
C ASP A 214 3.63 3.78 1.02
N ALA A 215 4.34 4.16 2.07
CA ALA A 215 4.76 3.26 3.15
C ALA A 215 3.63 2.91 4.14
N GLY A 216 2.43 3.49 3.97
CA GLY A 216 1.28 3.24 4.84
C GLY A 216 1.35 3.93 6.20
N ILE A 217 2.28 4.88 6.42
CA ILE A 217 2.44 5.64 7.68
C ILE A 217 1.21 6.51 7.93
N PHE A 218 0.59 7.04 6.89
CA PHE A 218 -0.64 7.83 6.99
C PHE A 218 -1.93 6.99 7.15
N GLY A 219 -1.80 5.65 7.19
CA GLY A 219 -2.92 4.73 7.36
C GLY A 219 -3.58 4.30 6.06
N THR A 220 -3.85 5.21 5.14
CA THR A 220 -4.38 4.90 3.80
C THR A 220 -3.47 5.45 2.72
N ARG A 221 -3.32 4.69 1.63
CA ARG A 221 -2.53 5.12 0.47
C ARG A 221 -3.22 6.28 -0.25
N ASN A 222 -2.45 7.13 -0.94
CA ASN A 222 -2.93 8.32 -1.65
C ASN A 222 -3.60 9.38 -0.75
N MET A 223 -3.41 9.33 0.55
CA MET A 223 -4.04 10.25 1.49
C MET A 223 -3.54 11.68 1.30
N PHE A 224 -2.24 11.85 1.12
CA PHE A 224 -1.60 13.14 0.83
C PHE A 224 -1.99 13.65 -0.56
N HIS A 225 -1.92 12.78 -1.57
CA HIS A 225 -2.34 13.08 -2.92
C HIS A 225 -3.79 13.57 -2.99
N ASP A 226 -4.73 12.78 -2.46
CA ASP A 226 -6.17 13.10 -2.52
C ASP A 226 -6.49 14.40 -1.75
N TYR A 227 -5.82 14.62 -0.62
CA TYR A 227 -5.93 15.86 0.14
C TYR A 227 -5.50 17.06 -0.72
N LEU A 228 -4.29 17.08 -1.28
CA LEU A 228 -3.81 18.17 -2.12
C LEU A 228 -4.63 18.36 -3.40
N LYS A 229 -5.05 17.27 -4.02
CA LYS A 229 -5.89 17.29 -5.23
C LYS A 229 -7.22 18.02 -4.99
N SER A 230 -7.80 17.88 -3.79
CA SER A 230 -9.03 18.60 -3.41
C SER A 230 -8.87 20.13 -3.34
N PHE A 231 -7.63 20.63 -3.27
CA PHE A 231 -7.28 22.04 -3.24
C PHE A 231 -6.67 22.57 -4.56
N ARG A 232 -6.61 21.75 -5.62
CA ARG A 232 -5.95 22.13 -6.88
C ARG A 232 -6.46 23.45 -7.47
N ASP A 233 -7.77 23.67 -7.42
CA ASP A 233 -8.42 24.88 -7.92
C ASP A 233 -8.59 25.97 -6.84
N LYS A 234 -7.96 25.79 -5.67
CA LYS A 234 -8.03 26.70 -4.52
C LYS A 234 -6.63 27.19 -4.16
N ASN A 235 -6.25 27.07 -2.91
CA ASN A 235 -4.93 27.50 -2.44
C ASN A 235 -4.16 26.34 -1.80
N VAL A 236 -3.41 25.59 -2.64
CA VAL A 236 -2.58 24.45 -2.19
C VAL A 236 -1.52 24.88 -1.17
N ARG A 237 -1.00 26.10 -1.26
CA ARG A 237 -0.06 26.64 -0.28
C ARG A 237 -0.67 26.67 1.14
N LEU A 238 -1.91 27.14 1.27
CA LEU A 238 -2.60 27.15 2.57
C LEU A 238 -2.92 25.73 3.04
N ALA A 239 -3.31 24.84 2.14
CA ALA A 239 -3.54 23.44 2.46
C ALA A 239 -2.27 22.77 3.04
N LEU A 240 -1.10 23.03 2.46
CA LEU A 240 0.18 22.53 2.98
C LEU A 240 0.54 23.11 4.34
N ILE A 241 0.29 24.40 4.57
CA ILE A 241 0.53 25.03 5.88
C ILE A 241 -0.31 24.34 6.96
N GLU A 242 -1.61 24.15 6.70
CA GLU A 242 -2.50 23.47 7.65
C GLU A 242 -2.13 22.00 7.84
N LEU A 243 -1.76 21.28 6.77
CA LEU A 243 -1.29 19.91 6.87
C LEU A 243 -0.04 19.79 7.74
N PHE A 244 0.99 20.62 7.49
CA PHE A 244 2.23 20.56 8.26
C PHE A 244 2.01 20.89 9.73
N LYS A 245 1.11 21.83 10.02
CA LYS A 245 0.67 22.13 11.39
C LYS A 245 -0.02 20.92 12.03
N THR A 246 -0.91 20.26 11.28
CA THR A 246 -1.62 19.07 11.76
C THR A 246 -0.65 17.91 12.05
N LEU A 247 0.32 17.66 11.16
CA LEU A 247 1.35 16.63 11.36
C LEU A 247 2.26 16.92 12.58
N ALA A 248 2.45 18.22 12.92
CA ALA A 248 3.23 18.65 14.08
C ALA A 248 2.45 18.66 15.41
N THR A 249 1.12 18.49 15.37
CA THR A 249 0.26 18.64 16.56
C THR A 249 -0.24 17.27 17.03
N PRO A 250 0.03 16.88 18.29
CA PRO A 250 -0.56 15.67 18.89
C PRO A 250 -2.09 15.66 18.73
N THR A 251 -2.66 14.48 18.53
CA THR A 251 -4.09 14.34 18.20
C THR A 251 -5.00 14.94 19.27
N GLU A 252 -4.61 14.81 20.54
CA GLU A 252 -5.33 15.35 21.72
C GLU A 252 -5.27 16.87 21.85
N GLU A 253 -4.34 17.53 21.16
CA GLU A 253 -4.16 19.00 21.19
C GLU A 253 -4.77 19.69 19.97
N ARG A 254 -5.35 18.92 19.03
CA ARG A 254 -5.95 19.44 17.81
C ARG A 254 -7.30 20.09 18.07
N ASP A 255 -7.64 21.05 17.19
CA ASP A 255 -8.97 21.66 17.18
C ASP A 255 -10.04 20.57 16.94
N PRO A 256 -11.03 20.40 17.85
CA PRO A 256 -12.08 19.41 17.69
C PRO A 256 -13.03 19.67 16.50
N TYR A 257 -12.98 20.85 15.92
CA TYR A 257 -13.76 21.25 14.73
C TYR A 257 -12.92 21.27 13.45
N MET A 258 -11.72 20.69 13.48
CA MET A 258 -10.87 20.53 12.31
C MET A 258 -11.59 19.72 11.22
N ASP A 259 -11.29 20.04 9.95
CA ASP A 259 -11.79 19.27 8.81
C ASP A 259 -11.39 17.79 8.92
N GLU A 260 -12.34 16.89 8.65
CA GLU A 260 -12.15 15.45 8.80
C GLU A 260 -10.99 14.92 7.95
N SER A 261 -10.77 15.49 6.75
CA SER A 261 -9.67 15.08 5.88
C SER A 261 -8.30 15.43 6.45
N LEU A 262 -8.19 16.52 7.22
CA LEU A 262 -6.99 16.89 7.98
C LEU A 262 -6.86 16.08 9.27
N ALA A 263 -7.97 15.94 10.01
CA ALA A 263 -7.99 15.20 11.28
C ALA A 263 -7.53 13.74 11.14
N ALA A 264 -7.76 13.14 9.97
CA ALA A 264 -7.38 11.78 9.66
C ALA A 264 -5.85 11.56 9.57
N PHE A 265 -5.04 12.62 9.31
CA PHE A 265 -3.58 12.48 9.29
C PHE A 265 -3.03 12.18 10.68
N PRO A 266 -2.04 11.25 10.82
CA PRO A 266 -1.42 10.96 12.11
C PRO A 266 -0.55 12.12 12.60
N TYR A 267 -0.23 12.11 13.90
CA TYR A 267 0.84 12.94 14.45
C TYR A 267 2.21 12.36 14.05
N VAL A 268 3.09 13.19 13.52
CA VAL A 268 4.45 12.81 13.14
C VAL A 268 5.44 13.39 14.16
N ASN A 269 5.84 12.54 15.11
CA ASN A 269 6.85 12.90 16.11
C ASN A 269 8.26 12.95 15.47
N GLY A 270 9.11 13.86 15.90
CA GLY A 270 10.52 13.89 15.48
C GLY A 270 11.03 15.22 14.91
N GLY A 271 10.33 16.32 15.11
CA GLY A 271 10.82 17.66 14.82
C GLY A 271 10.76 18.11 13.35
N LEU A 272 10.48 17.18 12.41
CA LEU A 272 10.43 17.49 10.97
C LEU A 272 9.43 18.62 10.65
N PHE A 273 8.29 18.66 11.33
CA PHE A 273 7.22 19.62 11.11
C PHE A 273 7.13 20.72 12.19
N GLU A 274 7.88 20.62 13.29
CA GLU A 274 7.81 21.54 14.44
C GLU A 274 8.29 22.97 14.13
N ASP A 275 9.25 23.13 13.23
CA ASP A 275 9.72 24.44 12.77
C ASP A 275 8.63 25.16 11.96
N GLY A 276 7.75 25.88 12.64
CA GLY A 276 6.57 26.53 12.04
C GLY A 276 6.84 27.67 11.06
N LYS A 277 8.09 28.09 10.86
CA LYS A 277 8.43 29.25 10.04
C LYS A 277 9.31 28.87 8.84
N ILE A 278 8.77 28.08 7.92
CA ILE A 278 9.37 27.96 6.59
C ILE A 278 8.62 28.83 5.59
N GLU A 279 9.35 29.46 4.68
CA GLU A 279 8.77 30.15 3.54
C GLU A 279 8.25 29.10 2.55
N ILE A 280 6.93 29.08 2.34
CA ILE A 280 6.28 28.22 1.34
C ILE A 280 5.83 29.13 0.20
N PRO A 281 6.32 28.95 -1.04
CA PRO A 281 5.91 29.77 -2.17
C PRO A 281 4.53 29.35 -2.68
N ASN A 282 4.01 30.10 -3.66
CA ASN A 282 2.82 29.68 -4.39
C ASN A 282 3.14 28.48 -5.29
N PHE A 283 2.17 27.58 -5.44
CA PHE A 283 2.27 26.41 -6.31
C PHE A 283 1.67 26.74 -7.68
N THR A 284 2.46 26.55 -8.72
CA THR A 284 2.02 26.65 -10.11
C THR A 284 1.45 25.33 -10.61
N ASP A 285 0.72 25.33 -11.72
CA ASP A 285 0.22 24.10 -12.34
C ASP A 285 1.36 23.13 -12.70
N GLU A 286 2.55 23.64 -13.06
CA GLU A 286 3.75 22.84 -13.30
C GLU A 286 4.19 22.08 -12.03
N ILE A 287 4.25 22.78 -10.90
CA ILE A 287 4.63 22.18 -9.61
C ILE A 287 3.56 21.16 -9.16
N LEU A 288 2.29 21.48 -9.34
CA LEU A 288 1.21 20.57 -8.99
C LEU A 288 1.22 19.31 -9.86
N GLN A 289 1.52 19.44 -11.15
CA GLN A 289 1.69 18.29 -12.03
C GLN A 289 2.89 17.44 -11.63
N LEU A 290 4.04 18.04 -11.32
CA LEU A 290 5.21 17.33 -10.82
C LEU A 290 4.91 16.59 -9.51
N LEU A 291 4.22 17.24 -8.58
CA LEU A 291 3.93 16.68 -7.26
C LEU A 291 2.85 15.59 -7.32
N LEU A 292 1.70 15.87 -7.93
CA LEU A 292 0.55 14.97 -7.91
C LEU A 292 0.68 13.85 -8.94
N GLN A 293 1.16 14.15 -10.17
CA GLN A 293 1.26 13.17 -11.22
C GLN A 293 2.60 12.42 -11.15
N ASN A 294 3.72 13.13 -11.28
CA ASN A 294 5.02 12.47 -11.45
C ASN A 294 5.57 11.89 -10.14
N ALA A 295 5.41 12.63 -9.04
CA ALA A 295 5.94 12.19 -7.75
C ALA A 295 4.98 11.31 -6.97
N SER A 296 3.66 11.46 -7.07
CA SER A 296 2.70 10.63 -6.34
C SER A 296 2.11 9.51 -7.19
N GLU A 297 1.48 9.80 -8.37
CA GLU A 297 0.80 8.76 -9.16
C GLU A 297 1.76 7.87 -9.98
N ASP A 298 2.86 8.42 -10.51
CA ASP A 298 3.77 7.71 -11.42
C ASP A 298 4.94 7.01 -10.71
N PHE A 299 5.19 7.29 -9.43
CA PHE A 299 6.32 6.77 -8.68
C PHE A 299 5.89 6.17 -7.33
N ASP A 300 6.42 5.00 -6.98
CA ASP A 300 6.16 4.28 -5.72
C ASP A 300 7.34 4.44 -4.76
N TRP A 301 7.17 5.29 -3.73
CA TRP A 301 8.19 5.57 -2.72
C TRP A 301 8.40 4.42 -1.74
N SER A 302 7.46 3.47 -1.62
CA SER A 302 7.59 2.31 -0.73
C SER A 302 8.77 1.40 -1.09
N GLY A 303 9.23 1.47 -2.35
CA GLY A 303 10.42 0.75 -2.83
C GLY A 303 11.75 1.31 -2.31
N ILE A 304 11.76 2.51 -1.70
CA ILE A 304 12.96 3.13 -1.13
C ILE A 304 13.16 2.60 0.29
N SER A 305 14.35 2.03 0.57
CA SER A 305 14.63 1.59 1.93
C SER A 305 14.75 2.79 2.89
N PRO A 306 14.37 2.64 4.19
CA PRO A 306 14.51 3.71 5.19
C PRO A 306 15.94 4.26 5.30
N THR A 307 16.95 3.41 5.05
CA THR A 307 18.37 3.80 5.07
C THR A 307 18.71 4.74 3.92
N ILE A 308 18.21 4.44 2.72
CA ILE A 308 18.40 5.29 1.54
C ILE A 308 17.58 6.58 1.67
N PHE A 309 16.35 6.47 2.20
CA PHE A 309 15.54 7.63 2.47
C PHE A 309 16.25 8.65 3.39
N GLY A 310 16.91 8.18 4.46
CA GLY A 310 17.75 9.04 5.31
C GLY A 310 18.90 9.70 4.55
N ALA A 311 19.61 8.95 3.71
CA ALA A 311 20.75 9.45 2.94
C ALA A 311 20.40 10.44 1.82
N VAL A 312 19.17 10.47 1.34
CA VAL A 312 18.72 11.47 0.34
C VAL A 312 18.59 12.88 0.96
N PHE A 313 18.56 12.96 2.30
CA PHE A 313 18.34 14.21 3.04
C PHE A 313 19.56 14.69 3.86
N GLU A 314 20.67 13.94 3.86
CA GLU A 314 21.98 14.41 4.36
C GLU A 314 22.72 15.24 3.30
#